data_1cbc183bddbc737cc619e9277c1d9f13
#
_entry.id   1cbc183bddbc737cc619e9277c1d9f13
#
_cell.length_a   1.000
_cell.length_b   1.000
_cell.length_c   1.000
_cell.angle_alpha   90.00
_cell.angle_beta   90.00
_cell.angle_gamma   90.00
#
_symmetry.space_group_name_H-M   'P 1'
#
loop_
_entity.id
_entity.type
_entity.pdbx_description
1 polymer ?
#
loop_
_entity_poly.entity_id
_entity_poly.type
_entity_poly.pdbx_seq_one_letter_code
_entity_poly.pdbx_strand_id
1 'polypeptide(L)'
;MTILLTILASLLVFGAVIAVHEFGHFAAAKLSGIQVNEFAIGMGPALWKKIAGGTQYTLRLLPVGGYVAMEGEGSPESNQAERARDGQPEAAAENPIPPDQRTGIPFPEAAIWKRAIVMAAGPLMNFVLGFVVLVLVVATQQEVITSRVIYSIDEGALCGQTGLQAGDEIVAVNGRRCFVTNDILYELARTRDTQADFTVRRDGRLLELPGVRFDTYTGEDGGTRMNIGFTVYALARTPLNVLKESVNSELYYSRIIFTSLIDLLQGRESINNLSGPVGIVSAIGQAASYGLTDVVEMLVLITVNLGVFNLLPIPALDGGRLVFLGVEAVIRRPVSERLQENLTLATFILLFGLMIFATYNDVIRLFTGGL
;
A
#
# COMPACT_ATOMS: atom_id res chain seq x y z
N MET A 1 -23.27 9.67 -15.63
CA MET A 1 -23.20 9.69 -14.15
C MET A 1 -21.97 8.92 -13.66
N THR A 2 -21.67 7.76 -14.22
CA THR A 2 -20.54 6.90 -13.88
C THR A 2 -19.15 7.55 -14.02
N ILE A 3 -18.84 8.22 -15.14
CA ILE A 3 -17.51 8.82 -15.38
C ILE A 3 -17.19 9.91 -14.35
N LEU A 4 -18.14 10.81 -14.06
CA LEU A 4 -17.94 11.86 -13.06
C LEU A 4 -17.71 11.27 -11.67
N LEU A 5 -18.46 10.24 -11.29
CA LEU A 5 -18.30 9.53 -10.01
C LEU A 5 -16.93 8.86 -9.92
N THR A 6 -16.49 8.20 -11.00
CA THR A 6 -15.14 7.59 -11.09
C THR A 6 -14.04 8.63 -10.89
N ILE A 7 -14.13 9.77 -11.58
CA ILE A 7 -13.15 10.85 -11.44
C ILE A 7 -13.12 11.38 -10.00
N LEU A 8 -14.29 11.68 -9.42
CA LEU A 8 -14.37 12.20 -8.06
C LEU A 8 -13.85 11.20 -7.02
N ALA A 9 -14.23 9.93 -7.14
CA ALA A 9 -13.74 8.87 -6.25
C ALA A 9 -12.22 8.69 -6.37
N SER A 10 -11.69 8.67 -7.60
CA SER A 10 -10.24 8.55 -7.82
C SER A 10 -9.47 9.73 -7.26
N LEU A 11 -9.95 10.96 -7.48
CA LEU A 11 -9.33 12.17 -6.91
C LEU A 11 -9.34 12.15 -5.38
N LEU A 12 -10.45 11.69 -4.78
CA LEU A 12 -10.56 11.57 -3.33
C LEU A 12 -9.58 10.52 -2.79
N VAL A 13 -9.55 9.32 -3.38
CA VAL A 13 -8.68 8.22 -2.95
C VAL A 13 -7.21 8.60 -3.09
N PHE A 14 -6.77 9.00 -4.29
CA PHE A 14 -5.37 9.38 -4.50
C PHE A 14 -4.98 10.61 -3.70
N GLY A 15 -5.87 11.62 -3.66
CA GLY A 15 -5.63 12.84 -2.89
C GLY A 15 -5.44 12.56 -1.40
N ALA A 16 -6.29 11.72 -0.80
CA ALA A 16 -6.18 11.33 0.60
C ALA A 16 -4.89 10.54 0.89
N VAL A 17 -4.59 9.53 0.07
CA VAL A 17 -3.42 8.66 0.26
C VAL A 17 -2.12 9.47 0.16
N ILE A 18 -1.99 10.33 -0.85
CA ILE A 18 -0.79 11.13 -1.06
C ILE A 18 -0.69 12.23 0.01
N ALA A 19 -1.80 12.92 0.33
CA ALA A 19 -1.77 13.97 1.34
C ALA A 19 -1.34 13.45 2.73
N VAL A 20 -1.80 12.25 3.12
CA VAL A 20 -1.42 11.61 4.38
C VAL A 20 0.04 11.15 4.35
N HIS A 21 0.51 10.63 3.23
CA HIS A 21 1.91 10.28 3.01
C HIS A 21 2.83 11.49 3.20
N GLU A 22 2.59 12.58 2.46
CA GLU A 22 3.36 13.82 2.56
C GLU A 22 3.27 14.45 3.96
N PHE A 23 2.09 14.37 4.57
CA PHE A 23 1.92 14.82 5.95
C PHE A 23 2.81 14.04 6.94
N GLY A 24 3.06 12.74 6.69
CA GLY A 24 3.99 11.93 7.46
C GLY A 24 5.41 12.52 7.44
N HIS A 25 5.96 12.78 6.25
CA HIS A 25 7.27 13.42 6.08
C HIS A 25 7.32 14.80 6.75
N PHE A 26 6.30 15.63 6.48
CA PHE A 26 6.18 16.96 7.04
C PHE A 26 6.20 16.95 8.58
N ALA A 27 5.33 16.16 9.19
CA ALA A 27 5.21 16.09 10.64
C ALA A 27 6.51 15.59 11.30
N ALA A 28 7.11 14.53 10.74
CA ALA A 28 8.36 14.00 11.24
C ALA A 28 9.53 14.99 11.09
N ALA A 29 9.62 15.71 9.97
CA ALA A 29 10.64 16.74 9.76
C ALA A 29 10.51 17.86 10.79
N LYS A 30 9.31 18.40 10.98
CA LYS A 30 9.04 19.46 11.98
C LYS A 30 9.36 19.01 13.40
N LEU A 31 8.93 17.79 13.78
CA LEU A 31 9.22 17.22 15.11
C LEU A 31 10.71 16.92 15.32
N SER A 32 11.44 16.63 14.24
CA SER A 32 12.88 16.41 14.26
C SER A 32 13.70 17.69 14.27
N GLY A 33 13.04 18.87 14.13
CA GLY A 33 13.70 20.19 14.04
C GLY A 33 14.38 20.44 12.71
N ILE A 34 13.93 19.75 11.63
CA ILE A 34 14.41 19.94 10.25
C ILE A 34 13.60 21.05 9.60
N GLN A 35 14.26 21.92 8.85
CA GLN A 35 13.62 23.01 8.13
C GLN A 35 12.81 22.48 6.96
N VAL A 36 11.51 22.75 6.98
CA VAL A 36 10.60 22.51 5.85
C VAL A 36 10.30 23.85 5.19
N ASN A 37 10.73 23.99 3.95
CA ASN A 37 10.55 25.22 3.18
C ASN A 37 9.16 25.30 2.56
N GLU A 38 8.65 24.17 2.03
CA GLU A 38 7.30 24.11 1.47
C GLU A 38 6.65 22.77 1.78
N PHE A 39 5.36 22.80 2.11
CA PHE A 39 4.45 21.68 2.16
C PHE A 39 3.34 21.91 1.15
N ALA A 40 3.32 21.15 0.08
CA ALA A 40 2.39 21.33 -1.02
C ALA A 40 1.47 20.12 -1.18
N ILE A 41 0.16 20.36 -1.32
CA ILE A 41 -0.83 19.35 -1.70
C ILE A 41 -1.28 19.65 -3.13
N GLY A 42 -1.20 18.62 -3.99
CA GLY A 42 -1.53 18.72 -5.41
C GLY A 42 -0.34 19.09 -6.30
N MET A 43 -0.61 19.17 -7.58
CA MET A 43 0.34 19.54 -8.64
C MET A 43 -0.17 20.73 -9.48
N GLY A 44 0.74 21.34 -10.28
CA GLY A 44 0.44 22.46 -11.16
C GLY A 44 0.42 23.82 -10.47
N PRO A 45 -0.27 24.83 -11.04
CA PRO A 45 -0.27 26.20 -10.52
C PRO A 45 -0.84 26.26 -9.10
N ALA A 46 -0.23 27.09 -8.24
CA ALA A 46 -0.71 27.30 -6.88
C ALA A 46 -2.00 28.11 -6.87
N LEU A 47 -3.04 27.57 -6.24
CA LEU A 47 -4.30 28.26 -5.99
C LEU A 47 -4.24 29.12 -4.72
N TRP A 48 -3.50 28.65 -3.74
CA TRP A 48 -3.38 29.31 -2.45
C TRP A 48 -2.00 29.06 -1.84
N LYS A 49 -1.41 30.10 -1.25
CA LYS A 49 -0.13 30.06 -0.54
C LYS A 49 -0.23 30.81 0.77
N LYS A 50 0.36 30.26 1.83
CA LYS A 50 0.47 30.93 3.13
C LYS A 50 1.76 30.51 3.82
N ILE A 51 2.52 31.48 4.31
CA ILE A 51 3.69 31.23 5.17
C ILE A 51 3.25 31.25 6.63
N ALA A 52 3.57 30.21 7.37
CA ALA A 52 3.32 30.13 8.80
C ALA A 52 4.34 29.20 9.47
N GLY A 53 4.88 29.58 10.63
CA GLY A 53 5.81 28.74 11.40
C GLY A 53 7.07 28.34 10.62
N GLY A 54 7.59 29.22 9.75
CA GLY A 54 8.79 28.94 8.95
C GLY A 54 8.57 27.92 7.81
N THR A 55 7.33 27.74 7.36
CA THR A 55 6.98 26.85 6.25
C THR A 55 5.97 27.53 5.34
N GLN A 56 6.12 27.42 4.03
CA GLN A 56 5.11 27.79 3.05
C GLN A 56 4.15 26.61 2.84
N TYR A 57 2.87 26.84 3.08
CA TYR A 57 1.79 25.88 2.77
C TYR A 57 1.20 26.26 1.42
N THR A 58 1.13 25.30 0.50
CA THR A 58 0.63 25.54 -0.86
C THR A 58 -0.46 24.53 -1.20
N LEU A 59 -1.61 25.03 -1.69
CA LEU A 59 -2.63 24.20 -2.32
C LEU A 59 -2.57 24.45 -3.83
N ARG A 60 -2.49 23.35 -4.61
CA ARG A 60 -2.34 23.42 -6.07
C ARG A 60 -3.59 22.95 -6.79
N LEU A 61 -3.70 23.29 -8.07
CA LEU A 61 -4.92 23.12 -8.87
C LEU A 61 -5.32 21.65 -9.03
N LEU A 62 -4.38 20.78 -9.32
CA LEU A 62 -4.66 19.35 -9.53
C LEU A 62 -4.49 18.62 -8.18
N PRO A 63 -5.55 18.02 -7.62
CA PRO A 63 -5.50 17.34 -6.34
C PRO A 63 -4.85 15.94 -6.45
N VAL A 64 -3.82 15.83 -7.27
CA VAL A 64 -3.01 14.62 -7.47
C VAL A 64 -1.57 14.96 -7.20
N GLY A 65 -0.92 14.17 -6.33
CA GLY A 65 0.45 14.42 -5.91
C GLY A 65 0.54 15.38 -4.71
N GLY A 66 1.74 15.63 -4.32
CA GLY A 66 2.14 16.52 -3.24
C GLY A 66 3.65 16.43 -3.05
N TYR A 67 4.21 17.29 -2.21
CA TYR A 67 5.61 17.18 -1.81
C TYR A 67 5.91 17.96 -0.53
N VAL A 68 6.97 17.55 0.12
CA VAL A 68 7.59 18.25 1.25
C VAL A 68 8.99 18.69 0.83
N ALA A 69 9.21 19.97 0.64
CA ALA A 69 10.55 20.50 0.33
C ALA A 69 11.30 20.80 1.64
N MET A 70 12.26 19.95 1.98
CA MET A 70 13.15 20.18 3.11
C MET A 70 14.41 20.94 2.64
N GLU A 71 14.96 21.79 3.52
CA GLU A 71 16.16 22.54 3.17
C GLU A 71 17.36 21.61 3.00
N GLY A 72 18.05 21.74 1.86
CA GLY A 72 19.22 20.89 1.54
C GLY A 72 18.90 19.46 1.13
N GLU A 73 17.64 19.11 0.95
CA GLU A 73 17.25 17.83 0.35
C GLU A 73 17.33 17.92 -1.18
N GLY A 74 18.16 17.04 -1.76
CA GLY A 74 18.44 17.05 -3.20
C GLY A 74 19.52 18.07 -3.61
N SER A 75 20.08 17.87 -4.82
CA SER A 75 21.00 18.85 -5.39
C SER A 75 20.23 20.11 -5.80
N PRO A 76 20.88 21.29 -5.84
CA PRO A 76 20.28 22.51 -6.39
C PRO A 76 19.70 22.32 -7.81
N GLU A 77 20.29 21.42 -8.58
CA GLU A 77 19.88 21.11 -9.97
C GLU A 77 18.63 20.23 -10.01
N SER A 78 18.47 19.24 -9.10
CA SER A 78 17.27 18.40 -9.01
C SER A 78 16.05 19.22 -8.56
N ASN A 79 16.24 20.13 -7.62
CA ASN A 79 15.22 21.06 -7.18
C ASN A 79 14.77 22.03 -8.29
N GLN A 80 15.69 22.45 -9.18
CA GLN A 80 15.38 23.26 -10.36
C GLN A 80 14.60 22.45 -11.41
N ALA A 81 14.97 21.21 -11.66
CA ALA A 81 14.29 20.35 -12.63
C ALA A 81 12.85 19.99 -12.22
N GLU A 82 12.60 19.74 -10.94
CA GLU A 82 11.23 19.52 -10.42
C GLU A 82 10.37 20.78 -10.55
N ARG A 83 10.92 21.95 -10.22
CA ARG A 83 10.23 23.24 -10.35
C ARG A 83 9.96 23.66 -11.79
N ALA A 84 10.88 23.34 -12.70
CA ALA A 84 10.69 23.58 -14.14
C ALA A 84 9.57 22.71 -14.73
N ARG A 85 9.41 21.48 -14.25
CA ARG A 85 8.27 20.61 -14.62
C ARG A 85 6.92 21.16 -14.15
N ASP A 86 6.90 21.84 -13.01
CA ASP A 86 5.71 22.48 -12.46
C ASP A 86 5.37 23.84 -13.13
N GLY A 87 6.08 24.23 -14.19
CA GLY A 87 5.84 25.48 -14.93
C GLY A 87 6.17 26.75 -14.15
N GLN A 88 7.02 26.66 -13.12
CA GLN A 88 7.49 27.83 -12.40
C GLN A 88 8.67 28.47 -13.12
N PRO A 89 8.70 29.80 -13.30
CA PRO A 89 9.83 30.47 -13.93
C PRO A 89 11.12 30.32 -13.09
N GLU A 90 12.27 30.27 -13.75
CA GLU A 90 13.61 30.13 -13.15
C GLU A 90 13.90 31.12 -11.99
N ALA A 91 13.23 32.26 -11.98
CA ALA A 91 13.34 33.26 -10.90
C ALA A 91 12.78 32.79 -9.54
N ALA A 92 12.09 31.64 -9.46
CA ALA A 92 11.55 31.08 -8.21
C ALA A 92 12.53 30.12 -7.50
N ALA A 93 13.81 30.10 -7.89
CA ALA A 93 14.85 29.27 -7.28
C ALA A 93 15.26 29.70 -5.86
N GLU A 94 14.79 30.84 -5.40
CA GLU A 94 15.02 31.28 -4.02
C GLU A 94 14.10 30.52 -3.05
N ASN A 95 14.68 30.10 -1.92
CA ASN A 95 13.93 29.50 -0.83
C ASN A 95 12.76 30.42 -0.45
N PRO A 96 11.50 29.95 -0.48
CA PRO A 96 10.34 30.80 -0.19
C PRO A 96 10.35 31.36 1.23
N ILE A 97 11.18 30.79 2.13
CA ILE A 97 11.29 31.19 3.52
C ILE A 97 12.54 32.05 3.69
N PRO A 98 12.41 33.33 4.07
CA PRO A 98 13.52 34.20 4.40
C PRO A 98 14.40 33.59 5.51
N PRO A 99 15.73 33.84 5.51
CA PRO A 99 16.64 33.23 6.49
C PRO A 99 16.27 33.52 7.95
N ASP A 100 15.73 34.68 8.23
CA ASP A 100 15.27 35.14 9.56
C ASP A 100 13.97 34.43 10.04
N GLN A 101 13.22 33.83 9.15
CA GLN A 101 11.99 33.10 9.44
C GLN A 101 12.18 31.56 9.47
N ARG A 102 13.37 31.06 9.17
CA ARG A 102 13.67 29.61 9.25
C ARG A 102 13.73 29.17 10.70
N THR A 103 13.10 28.02 10.98
CA THR A 103 12.93 27.51 12.35
C THR A 103 13.68 26.21 12.61
N GLY A 104 14.29 25.62 11.58
CA GLY A 104 14.96 24.32 11.65
C GLY A 104 16.35 24.32 11.01
N ILE A 105 17.02 23.17 11.09
CA ILE A 105 18.30 22.90 10.45
C ILE A 105 18.11 22.26 9.08
N PRO A 106 19.08 22.40 8.14
CA PRO A 106 19.03 21.69 6.87
C PRO A 106 18.98 20.15 7.04
N PHE A 107 18.26 19.46 6.15
CA PHE A 107 18.11 18.00 6.20
C PHE A 107 19.46 17.24 6.25
N PRO A 108 20.48 17.59 5.46
CA PRO A 108 21.77 16.89 5.52
C PRO A 108 22.53 17.05 6.84
N GLU A 109 22.29 18.15 7.55
CA GLU A 109 22.95 18.46 8.85
C GLU A 109 22.27 17.73 10.02
N ALA A 110 21.05 17.21 9.81
CA ALA A 110 20.34 16.45 10.83
C ALA A 110 21.00 15.08 11.06
N ALA A 111 20.94 14.60 12.31
CA ALA A 111 21.43 13.29 12.65
C ALA A 111 20.80 12.19 11.80
N ILE A 112 21.56 11.15 11.40
CA ILE A 112 21.11 10.09 10.49
C ILE A 112 19.78 9.46 10.93
N TRP A 113 19.63 9.18 12.23
CA TRP A 113 18.38 8.59 12.76
C TRP A 113 17.16 9.51 12.59
N LYS A 114 17.33 10.83 12.68
CA LYS A 114 16.27 11.81 12.42
C LYS A 114 15.87 11.80 10.96
N ARG A 115 16.86 11.81 10.06
CA ARG A 115 16.64 11.69 8.61
C ARG A 115 15.94 10.38 8.26
N ALA A 116 16.33 9.27 8.89
CA ALA A 116 15.68 7.98 8.69
C ALA A 116 14.22 7.97 9.17
N ILE A 117 13.92 8.58 10.32
CA ILE A 117 12.54 8.72 10.81
C ILE A 117 11.71 9.52 9.80
N VAL A 118 12.24 10.61 9.26
CA VAL A 118 11.53 11.43 8.28
C VAL A 118 11.22 10.62 7.02
N MET A 119 12.20 9.89 6.47
CA MET A 119 11.99 9.07 5.28
C MET A 119 11.00 7.90 5.52
N ALA A 120 11.00 7.30 6.70
CA ALA A 120 10.06 6.25 7.04
C ALA A 120 8.64 6.77 7.34
N ALA A 121 8.50 8.02 7.75
CA ALA A 121 7.24 8.55 8.26
C ALA A 121 6.15 8.65 7.18
N GLY A 122 6.48 8.95 5.92
CA GLY A 122 5.52 8.95 4.81
C GLY A 122 4.85 7.57 4.64
N PRO A 123 5.63 6.52 4.33
CA PRO A 123 5.09 5.16 4.24
C PRO A 123 4.35 4.70 5.50
N LEU A 124 4.87 4.99 6.69
CA LEU A 124 4.22 4.61 7.95
C LEU A 124 2.86 5.31 8.15
N MET A 125 2.71 6.55 7.70
CA MET A 125 1.42 7.23 7.76
C MET A 125 0.38 6.62 6.81
N ASN A 126 0.79 5.99 5.73
CA ASN A 126 -0.11 5.22 4.89
C ASN A 126 -0.64 3.98 5.61
N PHE A 127 0.19 3.26 6.37
CA PHE A 127 -0.30 2.19 7.24
C PHE A 127 -1.23 2.72 8.34
N VAL A 128 -0.92 3.87 8.95
CA VAL A 128 -1.81 4.50 9.92
C VAL A 128 -3.17 4.84 9.29
N LEU A 129 -3.18 5.38 8.07
CA LEU A 129 -4.42 5.63 7.33
C LEU A 129 -5.18 4.33 7.06
N GLY A 130 -4.51 3.30 6.54
CA GLY A 130 -5.08 1.99 6.29
C GLY A 130 -5.72 1.40 7.54
N PHE A 131 -4.99 1.41 8.65
CA PHE A 131 -5.50 0.93 9.94
C PHE A 131 -6.73 1.70 10.43
N VAL A 132 -6.69 3.04 10.40
CA VAL A 132 -7.85 3.87 10.84
C VAL A 132 -9.07 3.58 9.98
N VAL A 133 -8.89 3.49 8.66
CA VAL A 133 -9.97 3.19 7.74
C VAL A 133 -10.50 1.77 7.97
N LEU A 134 -9.62 0.77 8.18
CA LEU A 134 -10.03 -0.59 8.52
C LEU A 134 -10.83 -0.65 9.82
N VAL A 135 -10.43 0.10 10.85
CA VAL A 135 -11.22 0.18 12.10
C VAL A 135 -12.63 0.70 11.82
N LEU A 136 -12.77 1.74 10.99
CA LEU A 136 -14.08 2.27 10.61
C LEU A 136 -14.90 1.25 9.81
N VAL A 137 -14.28 0.59 8.81
CA VAL A 137 -14.92 -0.44 7.98
C VAL A 137 -15.40 -1.59 8.85
N VAL A 138 -14.51 -2.22 9.62
CA VAL A 138 -14.85 -3.38 10.47
C VAL A 138 -15.87 -3.01 11.55
N ALA A 139 -15.86 -1.77 12.05
CA ALA A 139 -16.84 -1.31 13.03
C ALA A 139 -18.23 -1.07 12.45
N THR A 140 -18.34 -0.66 11.18
CA THR A 140 -19.60 -0.21 10.55
C THR A 140 -20.19 -1.19 9.56
N GLN A 141 -19.40 -2.11 8.98
CA GLN A 141 -19.90 -3.14 8.07
C GLN A 141 -21.01 -3.98 8.70
N GLN A 142 -21.98 -4.41 7.88
CA GLN A 142 -23.05 -5.31 8.33
C GLN A 142 -22.58 -6.76 8.46
N GLU A 143 -21.51 -7.12 7.77
CA GLU A 143 -20.92 -8.46 7.80
C GLU A 143 -20.34 -8.78 9.18
N VAL A 144 -20.43 -10.05 9.57
CA VAL A 144 -19.87 -10.53 10.83
C VAL A 144 -18.35 -10.65 10.75
N ILE A 145 -17.65 -10.33 11.83
CA ILE A 145 -16.22 -10.65 11.95
C ILE A 145 -16.10 -12.17 11.99
N THR A 146 -15.34 -12.75 11.05
CA THR A 146 -15.14 -14.21 11.00
C THR A 146 -13.88 -14.62 11.76
N SER A 147 -13.97 -15.73 12.49
CA SER A 147 -12.80 -16.33 13.13
C SER A 147 -12.10 -17.31 12.21
N ARG A 148 -10.93 -17.77 12.59
CA ARG A 148 -10.23 -18.89 11.91
C ARG A 148 -10.55 -20.24 12.51
N VAL A 149 -11.58 -20.33 13.37
CA VAL A 149 -12.00 -21.57 14.02
C VAL A 149 -13.14 -22.17 13.21
N ILE A 150 -13.01 -23.41 12.83
CA ILE A 150 -14.05 -24.16 12.09
C ILE A 150 -15.26 -24.34 12.99
N TYR A 151 -16.43 -23.87 12.53
CA TYR A 151 -17.71 -24.08 13.21
C TYR A 151 -18.32 -25.41 12.83
N SER A 152 -18.45 -25.68 11.54
CA SER A 152 -19.01 -26.93 11.02
C SER A 152 -18.32 -27.33 9.72
N ILE A 153 -18.36 -28.61 9.43
CA ILE A 153 -17.92 -29.19 8.16
C ILE A 153 -19.16 -29.77 7.51
N ASP A 154 -19.29 -29.56 6.20
CA ASP A 154 -20.43 -30.06 5.43
C ASP A 154 -20.42 -31.60 5.41
N GLU A 155 -21.61 -32.19 5.45
CA GLU A 155 -21.75 -33.63 5.46
C GLU A 155 -21.15 -34.27 4.19
N GLY A 156 -20.20 -35.17 4.37
CA GLY A 156 -19.51 -35.82 3.27
C GLY A 156 -18.35 -35.04 2.64
N ALA A 157 -18.05 -33.80 3.10
CA ALA A 157 -16.95 -33.01 2.56
C ALA A 157 -15.58 -33.70 2.72
N LEU A 158 -14.80 -33.71 1.65
CA LEU A 158 -13.47 -34.37 1.62
C LEU A 158 -12.53 -33.76 2.67
N CYS A 159 -12.61 -32.46 2.95
CA CYS A 159 -11.77 -31.80 3.95
C CYS A 159 -11.94 -32.39 5.35
N GLY A 160 -13.18 -32.77 5.73
CA GLY A 160 -13.46 -33.46 6.99
C GLY A 160 -12.96 -34.92 7.00
N GLN A 161 -13.14 -35.63 5.88
CA GLN A 161 -12.67 -37.03 5.76
C GLN A 161 -11.14 -37.11 5.78
N THR A 162 -10.44 -36.04 5.39
CA THR A 162 -8.98 -36.01 5.26
C THR A 162 -8.28 -35.26 6.40
N GLY A 163 -9.02 -34.92 7.48
CA GLY A 163 -8.38 -34.53 8.74
C GLY A 163 -8.89 -33.31 9.46
N LEU A 164 -9.55 -32.35 8.78
CA LEU A 164 -10.15 -31.18 9.46
C LEU A 164 -11.33 -31.59 10.33
N GLN A 165 -11.51 -30.88 11.45
CA GLN A 165 -12.61 -31.10 12.38
C GLN A 165 -13.21 -29.78 12.85
N ALA A 166 -14.50 -29.81 13.26
CA ALA A 166 -15.10 -28.69 13.94
C ALA A 166 -14.33 -28.39 15.24
N GLY A 167 -14.10 -27.11 15.52
CA GLY A 167 -13.28 -26.66 16.65
C GLY A 167 -11.80 -26.43 16.31
N ASP A 168 -11.30 -26.85 15.15
CA ASP A 168 -9.93 -26.55 14.71
C ASP A 168 -9.75 -25.05 14.49
N GLU A 169 -8.73 -24.45 15.10
CA GLU A 169 -8.26 -23.11 14.73
C GLU A 169 -7.20 -23.26 13.62
N ILE A 170 -7.49 -22.77 12.43
CA ILE A 170 -6.56 -22.78 11.31
C ILE A 170 -5.45 -21.75 11.57
N VAL A 171 -4.21 -22.22 11.73
CA VAL A 171 -3.04 -21.40 12.03
C VAL A 171 -2.26 -21.10 10.76
N ALA A 172 -2.11 -22.10 9.87
CA ALA A 172 -1.41 -21.93 8.61
C ALA A 172 -2.00 -22.86 7.53
N VAL A 173 -1.85 -22.46 6.27
CA VAL A 173 -2.15 -23.25 5.07
C VAL A 173 -0.90 -23.28 4.20
N ASN A 174 -0.49 -24.45 3.73
CA ASN A 174 0.73 -24.66 2.95
C ASN A 174 1.99 -24.04 3.58
N GLY A 175 2.12 -24.12 4.92
CA GLY A 175 3.20 -23.55 5.70
C GLY A 175 3.12 -22.03 5.88
N ARG A 176 2.11 -21.35 5.33
CA ARG A 176 1.93 -19.89 5.45
C ARG A 176 0.91 -19.56 6.52
N ARG A 177 1.32 -18.73 7.47
CA ARG A 177 0.48 -18.31 8.60
C ARG A 177 -0.74 -17.52 8.13
N CYS A 178 -1.91 -17.86 8.65
CA CYS A 178 -3.16 -17.15 8.41
C CYS A 178 -3.46 -16.19 9.58
N PHE A 179 -3.77 -14.94 9.28
CA PHE A 179 -4.13 -13.91 10.26
C PHE A 179 -5.65 -13.70 10.32
N VAL A 180 -6.31 -13.73 9.17
CA VAL A 180 -7.76 -13.60 8.99
C VAL A 180 -8.28 -14.78 8.14
N THR A 181 -9.60 -14.92 8.08
CA THR A 181 -10.24 -15.96 7.26
C THR A 181 -9.87 -15.82 5.78
N ASN A 182 -9.76 -14.60 5.29
CA ASN A 182 -9.38 -14.31 3.91
C ASN A 182 -7.98 -14.83 3.55
N ASP A 183 -7.06 -14.97 4.52
CA ASP A 183 -5.77 -15.62 4.30
C ASP A 183 -5.94 -17.09 3.90
N ILE A 184 -6.89 -17.78 4.55
CA ILE A 184 -7.17 -19.19 4.26
C ILE A 184 -7.68 -19.31 2.83
N LEU A 185 -8.64 -18.47 2.45
CA LEU A 185 -9.19 -18.43 1.09
C LEU A 185 -8.14 -18.11 0.04
N TYR A 186 -7.28 -17.14 0.33
CA TYR A 186 -6.19 -16.72 -0.55
C TYR A 186 -5.18 -17.83 -0.78
N GLU A 187 -4.74 -18.54 0.28
CA GLU A 187 -3.79 -19.63 0.13
C GLU A 187 -4.41 -20.85 -0.58
N LEU A 188 -5.69 -21.15 -0.33
CA LEU A 188 -6.42 -22.20 -1.05
C LEU A 188 -6.58 -21.85 -2.54
N ALA A 189 -6.90 -20.61 -2.88
CA ALA A 189 -7.02 -20.16 -4.28
C ALA A 189 -5.69 -20.24 -5.05
N ARG A 190 -4.56 -20.15 -4.37
CA ARG A 190 -3.21 -20.29 -4.95
C ARG A 190 -2.75 -21.74 -5.10
N THR A 191 -3.48 -22.67 -4.48
CA THR A 191 -3.16 -24.09 -4.54
C THR A 191 -3.56 -24.63 -5.91
N ARG A 192 -2.59 -25.21 -6.65
CA ARG A 192 -2.84 -25.77 -8.00
C ARG A 192 -3.59 -27.11 -7.97
N ASP A 193 -3.41 -27.84 -6.88
CA ASP A 193 -4.04 -29.11 -6.63
C ASP A 193 -5.25 -28.93 -5.72
N THR A 194 -6.15 -29.92 -5.70
CA THR A 194 -7.34 -29.91 -4.82
C THR A 194 -7.01 -30.32 -3.38
N GLN A 195 -5.77 -30.22 -2.97
CA GLN A 195 -5.28 -30.60 -1.64
C GLN A 195 -4.31 -29.55 -1.10
N ALA A 196 -4.34 -29.32 0.21
CA ALA A 196 -3.48 -28.35 0.90
C ALA A 196 -3.04 -28.92 2.26
N ASP A 197 -1.85 -28.50 2.71
CA ASP A 197 -1.36 -28.82 4.04
C ASP A 197 -1.88 -27.80 5.04
N PHE A 198 -2.45 -28.26 6.14
CA PHE A 198 -2.97 -27.41 7.20
C PHE A 198 -2.14 -27.56 8.48
N THR A 199 -1.86 -26.46 9.13
CA THR A 199 -1.47 -26.44 10.54
C THR A 199 -2.64 -25.90 11.33
N VAL A 200 -3.20 -26.74 12.21
CA VAL A 200 -4.34 -26.36 13.05
C VAL A 200 -3.98 -26.42 14.52
N ARG A 201 -4.71 -25.67 15.34
CA ARG A 201 -4.68 -25.84 16.79
C ARG A 201 -5.96 -26.55 17.21
N ARG A 202 -5.82 -27.79 17.69
CA ARG A 202 -6.87 -28.63 18.21
C ARG A 202 -6.62 -28.94 19.68
N ASP A 203 -7.55 -28.66 20.56
CA ASP A 203 -7.40 -28.85 22.02
C ASP A 203 -6.12 -28.23 22.61
N GLY A 204 -5.76 -27.05 22.11
CA GLY A 204 -4.56 -26.32 22.53
C GLY A 204 -3.23 -26.82 21.96
N ARG A 205 -3.22 -27.91 21.18
CA ARG A 205 -2.02 -28.49 20.54
C ARG A 205 -1.96 -28.14 19.05
N LEU A 206 -0.77 -27.85 18.56
CA LEU A 206 -0.54 -27.69 17.12
C LEU A 206 -0.45 -29.07 16.48
N LEU A 207 -1.22 -29.27 15.42
CA LEU A 207 -1.24 -30.47 14.60
C LEU A 207 -1.00 -30.09 13.14
N GLU A 208 -0.16 -30.86 12.47
CA GLU A 208 0.03 -30.78 11.03
C GLU A 208 -0.86 -31.82 10.35
N LEU A 209 -1.66 -31.38 9.41
CA LEU A 209 -2.58 -32.20 8.62
C LEU A 209 -2.12 -32.10 7.15
N PRO A 210 -1.25 -33.00 6.69
CA PRO A 210 -0.78 -32.98 5.32
C PRO A 210 -1.84 -33.47 4.35
N GLY A 211 -1.93 -32.85 3.18
CA GLY A 211 -2.72 -33.34 2.06
C GLY A 211 -4.23 -33.34 2.30
N VAL A 212 -4.77 -32.38 3.04
CA VAL A 212 -6.23 -32.21 3.19
C VAL A 212 -6.84 -31.94 1.83
N ARG A 213 -7.85 -32.75 1.44
CA ARG A 213 -8.48 -32.71 0.12
C ARG A 213 -9.77 -31.91 0.15
N PHE A 214 -10.06 -31.27 -0.97
CA PHE A 214 -11.26 -30.48 -1.17
C PHE A 214 -12.05 -30.98 -2.38
N ASP A 215 -13.37 -30.91 -2.27
CA ASP A 215 -14.27 -31.13 -3.39
C ASP A 215 -14.12 -30.01 -4.42
N THR A 216 -14.49 -30.30 -5.66
CA THR A 216 -14.50 -29.29 -6.73
C THR A 216 -15.87 -29.20 -7.36
N TYR A 217 -16.19 -28.00 -7.86
CA TYR A 217 -17.37 -27.78 -8.67
C TYR A 217 -17.00 -26.96 -9.92
N THR A 218 -17.80 -27.10 -10.97
CA THR A 218 -17.63 -26.31 -12.19
C THR A 218 -18.44 -25.04 -12.05
N GLY A 219 -17.77 -23.89 -12.14
CA GLY A 219 -18.40 -22.58 -12.13
C GLY A 219 -19.20 -22.33 -13.42
N GLU A 220 -20.03 -21.28 -13.44
CA GLU A 220 -20.83 -20.88 -14.61
C GLU A 220 -19.95 -20.51 -15.83
N ASP A 221 -18.72 -20.10 -15.60
CA ASP A 221 -17.68 -19.83 -16.61
C ASP A 221 -16.97 -21.08 -17.16
N GLY A 222 -17.38 -22.27 -16.71
CA GLY A 222 -16.75 -23.56 -17.05
C GLY A 222 -15.44 -23.84 -16.32
N GLY A 223 -14.99 -22.93 -15.45
CA GLY A 223 -13.77 -23.11 -14.63
C GLY A 223 -14.01 -24.05 -13.45
N THR A 224 -13.03 -24.91 -13.14
CA THR A 224 -13.06 -25.75 -11.95
C THR A 224 -12.69 -24.91 -10.72
N ARG A 225 -13.57 -24.91 -9.73
CA ARG A 225 -13.38 -24.18 -8.45
C ARG A 225 -13.37 -25.17 -7.30
N MET A 226 -12.58 -24.86 -6.26
CA MET A 226 -12.53 -25.63 -5.02
C MET A 226 -13.74 -25.30 -4.15
N ASN A 227 -14.43 -26.33 -3.65
CA ASN A 227 -15.46 -26.19 -2.61
C ASN A 227 -14.80 -26.34 -1.24
N ILE A 228 -14.87 -25.30 -0.42
CA ILE A 228 -14.18 -25.24 0.87
C ILE A 228 -14.77 -26.26 1.85
N GLY A 229 -16.09 -26.51 1.81
CA GLY A 229 -16.77 -27.55 2.58
C GLY A 229 -16.75 -27.37 4.10
N PHE A 230 -16.42 -26.17 4.61
CA PHE A 230 -16.54 -25.85 6.03
C PHE A 230 -16.96 -24.39 6.23
N THR A 231 -17.51 -24.09 7.41
CA THR A 231 -17.82 -22.76 7.87
C THR A 231 -17.03 -22.43 9.13
N VAL A 232 -16.87 -21.14 9.43
CA VAL A 232 -16.11 -20.65 10.58
C VAL A 232 -17.02 -19.91 11.57
N TYR A 233 -16.60 -19.83 12.84
CA TYR A 233 -17.35 -19.07 13.85
C TYR A 233 -17.38 -17.58 13.51
N ALA A 234 -18.53 -16.96 13.72
CA ALA A 234 -18.69 -15.51 13.78
C ALA A 234 -18.26 -14.99 15.17
N LEU A 235 -17.55 -13.87 15.18
CA LEU A 235 -17.14 -13.19 16.39
C LEU A 235 -18.06 -11.99 16.68
N ALA A 236 -18.37 -11.78 17.95
CA ALA A 236 -19.08 -10.58 18.37
C ALA A 236 -18.25 -9.33 18.06
N ARG A 237 -18.92 -8.27 17.60
CA ARG A 237 -18.29 -7.00 17.25
C ARG A 237 -18.00 -6.16 18.50
N THR A 238 -17.05 -6.63 19.30
CA THR A 238 -16.52 -5.88 20.45
C THR A 238 -15.41 -4.93 19.99
N PRO A 239 -15.14 -3.81 20.69
CA PRO A 239 -14.04 -2.91 20.34
C PRO A 239 -12.68 -3.63 20.20
N LEU A 240 -12.44 -4.63 21.04
CA LEU A 240 -11.22 -5.43 21.00
C LEU A 240 -11.14 -6.30 19.74
N ASN A 241 -12.24 -6.95 19.36
CA ASN A 241 -12.30 -7.76 18.15
C ASN A 241 -12.16 -6.89 16.89
N VAL A 242 -12.79 -5.71 16.88
CA VAL A 242 -12.63 -4.72 15.79
C VAL A 242 -11.17 -4.33 15.63
N LEU A 243 -10.48 -3.91 16.70
CA LEU A 243 -9.07 -3.55 16.65
C LEU A 243 -8.19 -4.72 16.20
N LYS A 244 -8.42 -5.91 16.75
CA LYS A 244 -7.66 -7.11 16.38
C LYS A 244 -7.85 -7.48 14.92
N GLU A 245 -9.08 -7.45 14.44
CA GLU A 245 -9.39 -7.75 13.04
C GLU A 245 -8.78 -6.71 12.11
N SER A 246 -8.82 -5.41 12.45
CA SER A 246 -8.21 -4.35 11.65
C SER A 246 -6.69 -4.51 11.53
N VAL A 247 -6.00 -4.83 12.63
CA VAL A 247 -4.54 -5.12 12.58
C VAL A 247 -4.26 -6.35 11.73
N ASN A 248 -5.04 -7.43 11.92
CA ASN A 248 -4.84 -8.67 11.18
C ASN A 248 -5.13 -8.49 9.68
N SER A 249 -6.16 -7.71 9.33
CA SER A 249 -6.50 -7.38 7.95
C SER A 249 -5.40 -6.53 7.29
N GLU A 250 -4.82 -5.58 8.00
CA GLU A 250 -3.70 -4.79 7.48
C GLU A 250 -2.46 -5.65 7.22
N LEU A 251 -2.15 -6.59 8.12
CA LEU A 251 -1.10 -7.59 7.92
C LEU A 251 -1.40 -8.49 6.72
N TYR A 252 -2.66 -8.87 6.54
CA TYR A 252 -3.12 -9.64 5.38
C TYR A 252 -2.89 -8.88 4.08
N TYR A 253 -3.36 -7.62 3.95
CA TYR A 253 -3.14 -6.80 2.76
C TYR A 253 -1.64 -6.60 2.48
N SER A 254 -0.86 -6.25 3.50
CA SER A 254 0.59 -6.09 3.36
C SER A 254 1.26 -7.37 2.85
N ARG A 255 0.85 -8.52 3.35
CA ARG A 255 1.37 -9.82 2.93
C ARG A 255 1.00 -10.16 1.49
N ILE A 256 -0.25 -9.94 1.09
CA ILE A 256 -0.68 -10.20 -0.30
C ILE A 256 0.16 -9.36 -1.26
N ILE A 257 0.28 -8.06 -1.00
CA ILE A 257 1.04 -7.13 -1.84
C ILE A 257 2.50 -7.61 -1.97
N PHE A 258 3.14 -7.95 -0.84
CA PHE A 258 4.52 -8.43 -0.84
C PHE A 258 4.66 -9.79 -1.55
N THR A 259 3.69 -10.71 -1.36
CA THR A 259 3.69 -12.02 -2.02
C THR A 259 3.48 -11.87 -3.53
N SER A 260 2.55 -11.01 -3.98
CA SER A 260 2.32 -10.73 -5.39
C SER A 260 3.57 -10.17 -6.08
N LEU A 261 4.30 -9.30 -5.38
CA LEU A 261 5.58 -8.78 -5.87
C LEU A 261 6.63 -9.89 -6.03
N ILE A 262 6.75 -10.79 -5.06
CA ILE A 262 7.66 -11.95 -5.14
C ILE A 262 7.24 -12.87 -6.29
N ASP A 263 5.96 -13.16 -6.44
CA ASP A 263 5.44 -14.03 -7.51
C ASP A 263 5.70 -13.43 -8.89
N LEU A 264 5.57 -12.12 -9.02
CA LEU A 264 5.95 -11.40 -10.24
C LEU A 264 7.45 -11.53 -10.55
N LEU A 265 8.32 -11.32 -9.54
CA LEU A 265 9.77 -11.45 -9.70
C LEU A 265 10.21 -12.88 -10.01
N GLN A 266 9.46 -13.88 -9.51
CA GLN A 266 9.71 -15.32 -9.79
C GLN A 266 9.07 -15.79 -11.09
N GLY A 267 8.36 -14.93 -11.83
CA GLY A 267 7.66 -15.29 -13.06
C GLY A 267 6.45 -16.23 -12.84
N ARG A 268 5.95 -16.33 -11.62
CA ARG A 268 4.72 -17.07 -11.30
C ARG A 268 3.48 -16.33 -11.73
N GLU A 269 3.55 -15.00 -11.70
CA GLU A 269 2.54 -14.08 -12.21
C GLU A 269 3.04 -13.42 -13.49
N SER A 270 2.13 -13.21 -14.44
CA SER A 270 2.45 -12.54 -15.70
C SER A 270 2.55 -11.02 -15.47
N ILE A 271 3.60 -10.39 -16.04
CA ILE A 271 3.72 -8.93 -16.10
C ILE A 271 2.49 -8.29 -16.77
N ASN A 272 1.83 -9.02 -17.66
CA ASN A 272 0.60 -8.55 -18.30
C ASN A 272 -0.58 -8.38 -17.31
N ASN A 273 -0.50 -8.99 -16.12
CA ASN A 273 -1.53 -8.85 -15.08
C ASN A 273 -1.35 -7.59 -14.22
N LEU A 274 -0.26 -6.86 -14.41
CA LEU A 274 -0.07 -5.58 -13.72
C LEU A 274 -1.10 -4.56 -14.20
N SER A 275 -1.77 -3.95 -13.24
CA SER A 275 -2.63 -2.80 -13.49
C SER A 275 -1.82 -1.52 -13.47
N GLY A 276 -1.91 -0.74 -14.52
CA GLY A 276 -1.38 0.61 -14.60
C GLY A 276 -2.36 1.64 -14.03
N PRO A 277 -2.06 2.94 -14.19
CA PRO A 277 -2.93 4.02 -13.71
C PRO A 277 -4.37 3.94 -14.23
N VAL A 278 -4.56 3.52 -15.48
CA VAL A 278 -5.90 3.41 -16.09
C VAL A 278 -6.69 2.25 -15.46
N GLY A 279 -6.05 1.11 -15.23
CA GLY A 279 -6.67 -0.03 -14.55
C GLY A 279 -7.06 0.28 -13.11
N ILE A 280 -6.21 1.00 -12.37
CA ILE A 280 -6.52 1.43 -10.99
C ILE A 280 -7.71 2.38 -10.97
N VAL A 281 -7.75 3.39 -11.86
CA VAL A 281 -8.90 4.31 -11.98
C VAL A 281 -10.17 3.56 -12.36
N SER A 282 -10.08 2.58 -13.27
CA SER A 282 -11.21 1.71 -13.63
C SER A 282 -11.71 0.91 -12.43
N ALA A 283 -10.82 0.31 -11.65
CA ALA A 283 -11.17 -0.45 -10.45
C ALA A 283 -11.83 0.43 -9.38
N ILE A 284 -11.34 1.66 -9.15
CA ILE A 284 -11.99 2.65 -8.26
C ILE A 284 -13.38 3.01 -8.80
N GLY A 285 -13.53 3.16 -10.13
CA GLY A 285 -14.81 3.44 -10.77
C GLY A 285 -15.82 2.31 -10.60
N GLN A 286 -15.38 1.06 -10.71
CA GLN A 286 -16.21 -0.12 -10.43
C GLN A 286 -16.61 -0.15 -8.95
N ALA A 287 -15.68 0.02 -8.03
CA ALA A 287 -15.95 0.11 -6.60
C ALA A 287 -16.99 1.21 -6.32
N ALA A 288 -16.84 2.39 -6.91
CA ALA A 288 -17.78 3.50 -6.76
C ALA A 288 -19.20 3.18 -7.31
N SER A 289 -19.32 2.25 -8.26
CA SER A 289 -20.61 1.80 -8.77
C SER A 289 -21.33 0.83 -7.83
N TYR A 290 -20.59 0.09 -7.01
CA TYR A 290 -21.15 -0.81 -6.00
C TYR A 290 -21.51 -0.07 -4.71
N GLY A 291 -20.75 0.93 -4.33
CA GLY A 291 -21.07 1.76 -3.17
C GLY A 291 -19.89 2.42 -2.48
N LEU A 292 -20.19 3.19 -1.44
CA LEU A 292 -19.15 3.90 -0.67
C LEU A 292 -18.22 2.92 0.07
N THR A 293 -18.76 1.80 0.55
CA THR A 293 -17.97 0.77 1.26
C THR A 293 -16.84 0.24 0.38
N ASP A 294 -17.16 -0.11 -0.87
CA ASP A 294 -16.18 -0.64 -1.82
C ASP A 294 -15.09 0.40 -2.16
N VAL A 295 -15.46 1.69 -2.27
CA VAL A 295 -14.47 2.77 -2.45
C VAL A 295 -13.55 2.88 -1.23
N VAL A 296 -14.10 2.72 -0.04
CA VAL A 296 -13.31 2.77 1.22
C VAL A 296 -12.39 1.54 1.33
N GLU A 297 -12.83 0.36 0.90
CA GLU A 297 -11.96 -0.83 0.82
C GLU A 297 -10.83 -0.65 -0.21
N MET A 298 -11.15 -0.03 -1.36
CA MET A 298 -10.13 0.35 -2.34
C MET A 298 -9.12 1.36 -1.76
N LEU A 299 -9.57 2.32 -0.94
CA LEU A 299 -8.68 3.25 -0.24
C LEU A 299 -7.72 2.49 0.67
N VAL A 300 -8.18 1.47 1.42
CA VAL A 300 -7.33 0.61 2.26
C VAL A 300 -6.28 -0.09 1.40
N LEU A 301 -6.72 -0.76 0.34
CA LEU A 301 -5.81 -1.50 -0.55
C LEU A 301 -4.73 -0.58 -1.14
N ILE A 302 -5.11 0.60 -1.64
CA ILE A 302 -4.20 1.54 -2.29
C ILE A 302 -3.24 2.16 -1.27
N THR A 303 -3.72 2.54 -0.08
CA THR A 303 -2.84 3.15 0.93
C THR A 303 -1.83 2.16 1.50
N VAL A 304 -2.24 0.92 1.80
CA VAL A 304 -1.32 -0.14 2.25
C VAL A 304 -0.33 -0.49 1.14
N ASN A 305 -0.79 -0.58 -0.11
CA ASN A 305 0.06 -0.82 -1.28
C ASN A 305 1.15 0.27 -1.39
N LEU A 306 0.76 1.55 -1.34
CA LEU A 306 1.73 2.65 -1.38
C LEU A 306 2.70 2.61 -0.18
N GLY A 307 2.21 2.27 1.02
CA GLY A 307 3.06 2.07 2.20
C GLY A 307 4.11 0.97 1.99
N VAL A 308 3.70 -0.21 1.50
CA VAL A 308 4.60 -1.33 1.21
C VAL A 308 5.61 -0.96 0.12
N PHE A 309 5.13 -0.43 -1.02
CA PHE A 309 6.01 -0.10 -2.15
C PHE A 309 7.04 0.96 -1.78
N ASN A 310 6.63 2.01 -1.06
CA ASN A 310 7.56 3.07 -0.65
C ASN A 310 8.59 2.61 0.38
N LEU A 311 8.38 1.49 1.09
CA LEU A 311 9.40 0.88 1.96
C LEU A 311 10.34 -0.07 1.23
N LEU A 312 10.09 -0.40 -0.05
CA LEU A 312 11.01 -1.25 -0.81
C LEU A 312 12.38 -0.56 -1.00
N PRO A 313 13.48 -1.32 -1.02
CA PRO A 313 14.83 -0.78 -1.19
C PRO A 313 15.10 -0.35 -2.64
N ILE A 314 14.22 0.50 -3.18
CA ILE A 314 14.27 0.98 -4.56
C ILE A 314 14.70 2.45 -4.55
N PRO A 315 15.81 2.85 -5.21
CA PRO A 315 16.41 4.18 -5.08
C PRO A 315 15.50 5.38 -5.35
N ALA A 316 14.47 5.23 -6.17
CA ALA A 316 13.50 6.28 -6.47
C ALA A 316 12.41 6.47 -5.38
N LEU A 317 12.37 5.57 -4.39
CA LEU A 317 11.36 5.54 -3.32
C LEU A 317 12.01 5.85 -1.96
N ASP A 318 11.19 6.10 -0.94
CA ASP A 318 11.66 6.42 0.42
C ASP A 318 12.52 5.30 1.02
N GLY A 319 12.15 4.04 0.75
CA GLY A 319 12.91 2.86 1.17
C GLY A 319 14.32 2.84 0.59
N GLY A 320 14.52 3.31 -0.63
CA GLY A 320 15.84 3.47 -1.23
C GLY A 320 16.68 4.54 -0.51
N ARG A 321 16.04 5.66 -0.15
CA ARG A 321 16.69 6.70 0.67
C ARG A 321 17.05 6.18 2.06
N LEU A 322 16.21 5.34 2.67
CA LEU A 322 16.52 4.64 3.93
C LEU A 322 17.73 3.73 3.79
N VAL A 323 17.88 3.02 2.67
CA VAL A 323 19.04 2.19 2.39
C VAL A 323 20.31 3.05 2.29
N PHE A 324 20.27 4.19 1.58
CA PHE A 324 21.41 5.11 1.52
C PHE A 324 21.81 5.64 2.91
N LEU A 325 20.84 6.01 3.75
CA LEU A 325 21.08 6.41 5.13
C LEU A 325 21.65 5.25 5.99
N GLY A 326 21.19 4.02 5.76
CA GLY A 326 21.73 2.83 6.40
C GLY A 326 23.20 2.59 6.02
N VAL A 327 23.53 2.73 4.74
CA VAL A 327 24.91 2.65 4.24
C VAL A 327 25.78 3.77 4.85
N GLU A 328 25.28 5.00 4.90
CA GLU A 328 25.96 6.14 5.54
C GLU A 328 26.24 5.86 7.02
N ALA A 329 25.28 5.29 7.74
CA ALA A 329 25.43 4.93 9.17
C ALA A 329 26.56 3.91 9.41
N VAL A 330 26.71 2.94 8.49
CA VAL A 330 27.74 1.88 8.57
C VAL A 330 29.11 2.42 8.16
N ILE A 331 29.18 3.11 7.01
CA ILE A 331 30.45 3.60 6.43
C ILE A 331 30.91 4.90 7.12
N ARG A 332 30.03 5.58 7.85
CA ARG A 332 30.26 6.88 8.50
C ARG A 332 30.67 8.00 7.53
N ARG A 333 30.24 7.87 6.31
CA ARG A 333 30.43 8.87 5.24
C ARG A 333 29.18 8.92 4.37
N PRO A 334 28.75 10.10 3.90
CA PRO A 334 27.62 10.20 2.99
C PRO A 334 27.92 9.44 1.69
N VAL A 335 26.90 8.76 1.17
CA VAL A 335 26.96 8.19 -0.17
C VAL A 335 27.07 9.34 -1.18
N SER A 336 27.95 9.21 -2.18
CA SER A 336 28.17 10.29 -3.14
C SER A 336 26.85 10.68 -3.85
N GLU A 337 26.58 11.96 -3.97
CA GLU A 337 25.37 12.52 -4.61
C GLU A 337 25.21 11.98 -6.03
N ARG A 338 26.28 11.97 -6.83
CA ARG A 338 26.25 11.42 -8.20
C ARG A 338 25.79 9.97 -8.27
N LEU A 339 26.19 9.13 -7.28
CA LEU A 339 25.75 7.74 -7.26
C LEU A 339 24.27 7.64 -6.91
N GLN A 340 23.80 8.42 -5.92
CA GLN A 340 22.39 8.47 -5.56
C GLN A 340 21.53 8.96 -6.74
N GLU A 341 21.92 10.04 -7.39
CA GLU A 341 21.23 10.61 -8.56
C GLU A 341 21.16 9.61 -9.72
N ASN A 342 22.29 8.98 -10.08
CA ASN A 342 22.33 8.02 -11.17
C ASN A 342 21.45 6.78 -10.89
N LEU A 343 21.49 6.26 -9.68
CA LEU A 343 20.67 5.13 -9.28
C LEU A 343 19.17 5.50 -9.26
N THR A 344 18.85 6.67 -8.74
CA THR A 344 17.48 7.20 -8.71
C THR A 344 16.96 7.42 -10.12
N LEU A 345 17.75 8.03 -11.01
CA LEU A 345 17.38 8.25 -12.41
C LEU A 345 17.16 6.93 -13.16
N ALA A 346 18.10 5.99 -13.02
CA ALA A 346 17.98 4.67 -13.66
C ALA A 346 16.71 3.94 -13.20
N THR A 347 16.44 3.97 -11.90
CA THR A 347 15.23 3.37 -11.31
C THR A 347 13.97 4.09 -11.78
N PHE A 348 13.99 5.42 -11.84
CA PHE A 348 12.86 6.20 -12.33
C PHE A 348 12.53 5.85 -13.79
N ILE A 349 13.54 5.75 -14.66
CA ILE A 349 13.35 5.33 -16.06
C ILE A 349 12.73 3.93 -16.14
N LEU A 350 13.21 3.00 -15.31
CA LEU A 350 12.66 1.64 -15.25
C LEU A 350 11.19 1.63 -14.81
N LEU A 351 10.87 2.33 -13.71
CA LEU A 351 9.51 2.39 -13.18
C LEU A 351 8.55 3.11 -14.14
N PHE A 352 9.02 4.18 -14.79
CA PHE A 352 8.25 4.90 -15.78
C PHE A 352 7.99 4.05 -17.03
N GLY A 353 9.00 3.29 -17.49
CA GLY A 353 8.83 2.31 -18.56
C GLY A 353 7.82 1.22 -18.22
N LEU A 354 7.88 0.69 -16.98
CA LEU A 354 6.91 -0.28 -16.50
C LEU A 354 5.48 0.31 -16.42
N MET A 355 5.36 1.56 -15.98
CA MET A 355 4.08 2.27 -15.94
C MET A 355 3.49 2.45 -17.34
N ILE A 356 4.29 2.84 -18.34
CA ILE A 356 3.85 2.95 -19.74
C ILE A 356 3.38 1.58 -20.25
N PHE A 357 4.14 0.52 -19.99
CA PHE A 357 3.79 -0.85 -20.39
C PHE A 357 2.47 -1.30 -19.74
N ALA A 358 2.31 -1.10 -18.44
CA ALA A 358 1.08 -1.43 -17.73
C ALA A 358 -0.12 -0.62 -18.26
N THR A 359 0.06 0.68 -18.52
CA THR A 359 -0.97 1.53 -19.11
C THR A 359 -1.38 1.04 -20.51
N TYR A 360 -0.41 0.63 -21.34
CA TYR A 360 -0.69 0.04 -22.65
C TYR A 360 -1.56 -1.22 -22.52
N ASN A 361 -1.22 -2.11 -21.59
CA ASN A 361 -2.01 -3.32 -21.32
C ASN A 361 -3.42 -2.99 -20.82
N ASP A 362 -3.56 -1.99 -19.93
CA ASP A 362 -4.87 -1.54 -19.45
C ASP A 362 -5.76 -1.07 -20.61
N VAL A 363 -5.20 -0.26 -21.51
CA VAL A 363 -5.93 0.23 -22.69
C VAL A 363 -6.38 -0.92 -23.59
N ILE A 364 -5.51 -1.90 -23.84
CA ILE A 364 -5.91 -3.09 -24.62
C ILE A 364 -7.07 -3.83 -23.93
N ARG A 365 -6.99 -4.05 -22.61
CA ARG A 365 -8.04 -4.72 -21.86
C ARG A 365 -9.38 -3.98 -21.93
N LEU A 366 -9.37 -2.64 -21.88
CA LEU A 366 -10.58 -1.82 -22.07
C LEU A 366 -11.26 -2.10 -23.41
N PHE A 367 -10.48 -2.25 -24.51
CA PHE A 367 -11.03 -2.53 -25.84
C PHE A 367 -11.41 -4.00 -26.05
N THR A 368 -10.83 -4.93 -25.31
CA THR A 368 -11.12 -6.37 -25.42
C THR A 368 -12.17 -6.85 -24.42
N GLY A 369 -12.73 -5.97 -23.59
CA GLY A 369 -13.75 -6.31 -22.59
C GLY A 369 -13.18 -7.05 -21.37
N GLY A 370 -11.89 -6.93 -21.09
CA GLY A 370 -11.18 -7.61 -20.00
C GLY A 370 -10.94 -6.74 -18.74
N LEU A 371 -11.57 -5.57 -18.63
CA LEU A 371 -11.55 -4.70 -17.44
C LEU A 371 -12.93 -4.55 -16.84
#